data_65cd086220ef1a90d4022bd655770edf
#
_entry.id   65cd086220ef1a90d4022bd655770edf
#
_cell.length_a   1.000
_cell.length_b   1.000
_cell.length_c   1.000
_cell.angle_alpha   90.00
_cell.angle_beta   90.00
_cell.angle_gamma   90.00
#
_symmetry.space_group_name_H-M   'P 1'
#
loop_
_entity.id
_entity.type
_entity.pdbx_description
1 polymer ?
#
loop_
_entity_poly.entity_id
_entity_poly.type
_entity_poly.pdbx_seq_one_letter_code
_entity_poly.pdbx_strand_id
1 'polypeptide(L)'
;MGSTGYIGLIGRRYALSRRHSHLVSFISSVSIVGLVIGVALLITVLAIMNGFDRELRERILGIMPHAALYHRDGVADYRDLAGRVSAHPGVASATPFVQLEGLLSHKREVAPVGLVGVPPEHRDSLAVLSEYLPGGIWNRLADNPRGVLLGAGLARSLSVNVDDKLILVVPAGEGAPRIQALAVLAVFDTGTELDNNLALTTLETASGLTGHPGAASGIRFQVHDLFSAPQVARDLVYDLPGGYYSSDWTRTHGNLYQAIHMSKQLVGLLLFLIIAIAAFNLVSTLIMVVVDKQGDIAILRTLGASSAEILGIFMIQGGMIGVVGTGIGTALGVTLSYWVTDWVQWLEGLLGVQFLQSDVYPISYLPSDLHWPDVAQVAGTALVLSLVASLYPAWRATRVQPAEALRFE
;
A
#
# COMPACT_ATOMS: atom_id res chain seq x y z
N MET A 1 31.30 9.85 44.21
CA MET A 1 30.20 9.56 43.30
C MET A 1 30.62 10.12 41.96
N GLY A 2 30.76 9.30 40.90
CA GLY A 2 31.31 9.75 39.63
C GLY A 2 30.40 10.83 39.00
N SER A 3 30.98 11.73 38.21
CA SER A 3 30.30 12.89 37.56
C SER A 3 29.05 12.49 36.75
N THR A 4 28.97 11.28 36.26
CA THR A 4 27.82 10.74 35.49
C THR A 4 26.57 10.46 36.33
N GLY A 5 26.71 10.18 37.63
CA GLY A 5 25.61 9.80 38.51
C GLY A 5 24.67 11.00 38.85
N TYR A 6 25.25 12.16 39.15
CA TYR A 6 24.42 13.35 39.51
C TYR A 6 23.75 13.99 38.28
N ILE A 7 24.38 13.95 37.09
CA ILE A 7 23.82 14.44 35.82
C ILE A 7 22.52 13.71 35.51
N GLY A 8 22.52 12.38 35.62
CA GLY A 8 21.30 11.57 35.42
C GLY A 8 20.21 11.85 36.45
N LEU A 9 20.61 12.06 37.73
CA LEU A 9 19.68 12.34 38.83
C LEU A 9 19.03 13.72 38.68
N ILE A 10 19.80 14.75 38.35
CA ILE A 10 19.31 16.12 38.14
C ILE A 10 18.44 16.18 36.86
N GLY A 11 18.91 15.61 35.73
CA GLY A 11 18.14 15.58 34.46
C GLY A 11 16.78 14.91 34.64
N ARG A 12 16.74 13.75 35.35
CA ARG A 12 15.48 13.06 35.67
C ARG A 12 14.58 13.88 36.59
N ARG A 13 15.16 14.54 37.60
CA ARG A 13 14.41 15.40 38.53
C ARG A 13 13.85 16.62 37.81
N TYR A 14 14.55 17.23 36.87
CA TYR A 14 14.05 18.34 36.06
C TYR A 14 12.91 17.90 35.13
N ALA A 15 12.99 16.71 34.55
CA ALA A 15 11.90 16.17 33.73
C ALA A 15 10.62 15.84 34.54
N LEU A 16 10.78 15.42 35.83
CA LEU A 16 9.68 14.99 36.70
C LEU A 16 9.20 16.06 37.69
N SER A 17 9.90 17.20 37.81
CA SER A 17 9.62 18.21 38.85
C SER A 17 8.39 19.03 38.51
N ARG A 18 7.35 18.89 39.34
CA ARG A 18 6.08 19.64 39.29
C ARG A 18 6.10 21.00 40.02
N ARG A 19 7.25 21.46 40.47
CA ARG A 19 7.30 22.44 41.60
C ARG A 19 7.76 23.84 41.25
N HIS A 20 7.66 24.51 40.15
CA HIS A 20 7.98 25.97 40.21
C HIS A 20 7.33 26.91 39.19
N SER A 21 6.71 26.53 38.16
CA SER A 21 5.74 27.41 37.47
C SER A 21 4.68 26.61 36.75
N HIS A 22 3.42 26.96 36.98
CA HIS A 22 2.31 26.33 36.26
C HIS A 22 2.46 26.46 34.74
N LEU A 23 3.11 27.54 34.27
CA LEU A 23 3.38 27.79 32.86
C LEU A 23 4.38 26.79 32.24
N VAL A 24 5.51 26.51 32.89
CA VAL A 24 6.52 25.61 32.36
C VAL A 24 6.01 24.17 32.36
N SER A 25 5.30 23.76 33.42
CA SER A 25 4.67 22.43 33.44
C SER A 25 3.60 22.28 32.35
N PHE A 26 2.79 23.35 32.11
CA PHE A 26 1.81 23.37 31.03
C PHE A 26 2.46 23.25 29.65
N ILE A 27 3.50 24.03 29.36
CA ILE A 27 4.17 24.02 28.06
C ILE A 27 4.89 22.69 27.82
N SER A 28 5.54 22.13 28.85
CA SER A 28 6.17 20.81 28.75
C SER A 28 5.13 19.71 28.48
N SER A 29 3.96 19.79 29.11
CA SER A 29 2.87 18.84 28.85
C SER A 29 2.30 18.99 27.43
N VAL A 30 2.13 20.21 26.93
CA VAL A 30 1.71 20.48 25.55
C VAL A 30 2.70 19.88 24.54
N SER A 31 4.01 19.94 24.83
CA SER A 31 5.02 19.35 23.94
C SER A 31 4.99 17.83 23.93
N ILE A 32 4.82 17.20 25.10
CA ILE A 32 4.65 15.75 25.17
C ILE A 32 3.39 15.35 24.40
N VAL A 33 2.27 16.03 24.63
CA VAL A 33 1.01 15.77 23.90
C VAL A 33 1.18 15.96 22.39
N GLY A 34 1.86 17.02 21.97
CA GLY A 34 2.16 17.26 20.54
C GLY A 34 2.99 16.13 19.92
N LEU A 35 4.02 15.65 20.62
CA LEU A 35 4.82 14.51 20.16
C LEU A 35 4.00 13.21 20.14
N VAL A 36 3.19 12.96 21.17
CA VAL A 36 2.29 11.81 21.28
C VAL A 36 1.32 11.79 20.11
N ILE A 37 0.64 12.89 19.85
CA ILE A 37 -0.32 13.01 18.75
C ILE A 37 0.39 12.84 17.40
N GLY A 38 1.56 13.48 17.21
CA GLY A 38 2.34 13.37 15.98
C GLY A 38 2.73 11.94 15.68
N VAL A 39 3.30 11.22 16.64
CA VAL A 39 3.70 9.81 16.48
C VAL A 39 2.48 8.91 16.27
N ALA A 40 1.40 9.11 17.02
CA ALA A 40 0.18 8.33 16.89
C ALA A 40 -0.47 8.49 15.51
N LEU A 41 -0.61 9.75 15.04
CA LEU A 41 -1.15 10.02 13.70
C LEU A 41 -0.28 9.42 12.60
N LEU A 42 1.05 9.53 12.73
CA LEU A 42 2.00 8.95 11.77
C LEU A 42 1.79 7.45 11.60
N ILE A 43 1.74 6.71 12.71
CA ILE A 43 1.55 5.26 12.70
C ILE A 43 0.18 4.91 12.11
N THR A 44 -0.88 5.62 12.51
CA THR A 44 -2.24 5.39 12.02
C THR A 44 -2.36 5.66 10.53
N VAL A 45 -1.81 6.78 10.02
CA VAL A 45 -1.84 7.12 8.59
C VAL A 45 -1.06 6.11 7.75
N LEU A 46 0.12 5.66 8.24
CA LEU A 46 0.88 4.61 7.55
C LEU A 46 0.11 3.28 7.52
N ALA A 47 -0.54 2.90 8.62
CA ALA A 47 -1.34 1.68 8.67
C ALA A 47 -2.54 1.74 7.70
N ILE A 48 -3.23 2.88 7.60
CA ILE A 48 -4.30 3.10 6.63
C ILE A 48 -3.75 3.00 5.21
N MET A 49 -2.60 3.62 4.94
CA MET A 49 -1.98 3.59 3.60
C MET A 49 -1.57 2.18 3.19
N ASN A 50 -0.98 1.42 4.11
CA ASN A 50 -0.65 0.01 3.89
C ASN A 50 -1.92 -0.83 3.63
N GLY A 51 -2.99 -0.56 4.38
CA GLY A 51 -4.28 -1.19 4.18
C GLY A 51 -4.85 -0.92 2.78
N PHE A 52 -4.82 0.32 2.31
CA PHE A 52 -5.20 0.66 0.94
C PHE A 52 -4.32 -0.04 -0.11
N ASP A 53 -3.00 -0.06 0.10
CA ASP A 53 -2.06 -0.72 -0.81
C ASP A 53 -2.36 -2.23 -0.92
N ARG A 54 -2.68 -2.88 0.21
CA ARG A 54 -3.08 -4.29 0.27
C ARG A 54 -4.40 -4.53 -0.48
N GLU A 55 -5.44 -3.76 -0.19
CA GLU A 55 -6.75 -3.92 -0.84
C GLU A 55 -6.68 -3.70 -2.35
N LEU A 56 -5.92 -2.70 -2.79
CA LEU A 56 -5.70 -2.46 -4.22
C LEU A 56 -4.98 -3.64 -4.89
N ARG A 57 -3.98 -4.24 -4.21
CA ARG A 57 -3.27 -5.40 -4.71
C ARG A 57 -4.17 -6.63 -4.79
N GLU A 58 -4.92 -6.93 -3.73
CA GLU A 58 -5.74 -8.13 -3.64
C GLU A 58 -6.97 -8.05 -4.56
N ARG A 59 -7.70 -6.95 -4.55
CA ARG A 59 -8.96 -6.83 -5.30
C ARG A 59 -8.79 -6.46 -6.77
N ILE A 60 -7.90 -5.52 -7.09
CA ILE A 60 -7.78 -5.05 -8.47
C ILE A 60 -6.74 -5.85 -9.22
N LEU A 61 -5.57 -6.04 -8.62
CA LEU A 61 -4.43 -6.66 -9.29
C LEU A 61 -4.35 -8.18 -9.07
N GLY A 62 -5.08 -8.72 -8.09
CA GLY A 62 -5.17 -10.17 -7.87
C GLY A 62 -5.90 -10.91 -8.99
N ILE A 63 -6.87 -10.26 -9.64
CA ILE A 63 -7.63 -10.83 -10.76
C ILE A 63 -6.87 -10.72 -12.08
N MET A 64 -6.01 -9.71 -12.22
CA MET A 64 -5.26 -9.43 -13.44
C MET A 64 -3.86 -10.05 -13.42
N PRO A 65 -3.32 -10.46 -14.57
CA PRO A 65 -1.92 -10.85 -14.65
C PRO A 65 -1.03 -9.64 -14.34
N HIS A 66 0.04 -9.87 -13.56
CA HIS A 66 0.98 -8.80 -13.22
C HIS A 66 1.82 -8.40 -14.42
N ALA A 67 2.14 -9.36 -15.31
CA ALA A 67 2.74 -9.11 -16.60
C ALA A 67 2.42 -10.25 -17.57
N ALA A 68 2.66 -10.00 -18.84
CA ALA A 68 2.50 -10.98 -19.91
C ALA A 68 3.62 -10.84 -20.93
N LEU A 69 4.07 -11.97 -21.45
CA LEU A 69 4.96 -12.08 -22.60
C LEU A 69 4.13 -12.42 -23.82
N TYR A 70 4.37 -11.73 -24.91
CA TYR A 70 3.70 -11.92 -26.18
C TYR A 70 4.72 -12.23 -27.28
N HIS A 71 4.25 -12.91 -28.33
CA HIS A 71 4.99 -13.06 -29.56
C HIS A 71 4.11 -12.64 -30.75
N ARG A 72 4.69 -11.98 -31.76
CA ARG A 72 3.93 -11.46 -32.92
C ARG A 72 3.16 -12.51 -33.69
N ASP A 73 3.76 -13.69 -33.84
CA ASP A 73 3.19 -14.80 -34.60
C ASP A 73 2.50 -15.86 -33.71
N GLY A 74 2.24 -15.51 -32.44
CA GLY A 74 1.78 -16.44 -31.42
C GLY A 74 2.91 -17.32 -30.89
N VAL A 75 2.61 -18.08 -29.83
CA VAL A 75 3.54 -19.03 -29.17
C VAL A 75 3.05 -20.44 -29.40
N ALA A 76 3.70 -21.19 -30.32
CA ALA A 76 3.35 -22.58 -30.57
C ALA A 76 3.76 -23.49 -29.41
N ASP A 77 5.00 -23.34 -28.92
CA ASP A 77 5.54 -24.12 -27.81
C ASP A 77 5.27 -23.46 -26.45
N TYR A 78 4.02 -23.06 -26.25
CA TYR A 78 3.62 -22.29 -25.05
C TYR A 78 3.82 -23.06 -23.73
N ARG A 79 3.81 -24.42 -23.76
CA ARG A 79 4.04 -25.23 -22.55
C ARG A 79 5.49 -25.16 -22.08
N ASP A 80 6.44 -25.26 -23.01
CA ASP A 80 7.86 -25.09 -22.70
C ASP A 80 8.17 -23.67 -22.21
N LEU A 81 7.65 -22.66 -22.91
CA LEU A 81 7.83 -21.27 -22.51
C LEU A 81 7.22 -21.00 -21.13
N ALA A 82 6.03 -21.50 -20.83
CA ALA A 82 5.42 -21.36 -19.49
C ALA A 82 6.28 -22.00 -18.40
N GLY A 83 6.88 -23.18 -18.68
CA GLY A 83 7.83 -23.82 -17.77
C GLY A 83 9.08 -22.97 -17.51
N ARG A 84 9.66 -22.39 -18.56
CA ARG A 84 10.82 -21.48 -18.43
C ARG A 84 10.49 -20.22 -17.65
N VAL A 85 9.34 -19.60 -17.91
CA VAL A 85 8.87 -18.43 -17.19
C VAL A 85 8.63 -18.74 -15.70
N SER A 86 8.00 -19.89 -15.40
CA SER A 86 7.76 -20.34 -14.02
C SER A 86 9.05 -20.66 -13.26
N ALA A 87 10.15 -20.99 -13.95
CA ALA A 87 11.43 -21.26 -13.33
C ALA A 87 12.16 -19.97 -12.86
N HIS A 88 11.72 -18.80 -13.27
CA HIS A 88 12.33 -17.53 -12.86
C HIS A 88 12.03 -17.23 -11.37
N PRO A 89 13.04 -16.89 -10.53
CA PRO A 89 12.85 -16.72 -9.08
C PRO A 89 11.82 -15.66 -8.66
N GLY A 90 11.59 -14.67 -9.52
CA GLY A 90 10.61 -13.59 -9.26
C GLY A 90 9.18 -13.96 -9.63
N VAL A 91 8.95 -15.11 -10.30
CA VAL A 91 7.64 -15.52 -10.80
C VAL A 91 6.96 -16.47 -9.82
N ALA A 92 5.74 -16.16 -9.43
CA ALA A 92 4.90 -16.99 -8.57
C ALA A 92 4.10 -18.05 -9.38
N SER A 93 3.59 -17.64 -10.54
CA SER A 93 2.86 -18.55 -11.45
C SER A 93 2.93 -18.03 -12.87
N ALA A 94 2.91 -18.94 -13.85
CA ALA A 94 2.87 -18.60 -15.27
C ALA A 94 1.86 -19.50 -16.00
N THR A 95 1.06 -18.89 -16.89
CA THR A 95 -0.01 -19.59 -17.60
C THR A 95 -0.11 -19.09 -19.03
N PRO A 96 -0.15 -20.00 -20.01
CA PRO A 96 -0.45 -19.63 -21.38
C PRO A 96 -1.87 -19.07 -21.50
N PHE A 97 -2.06 -18.13 -22.39
CA PHE A 97 -3.37 -17.56 -22.66
C PHE A 97 -3.54 -17.16 -24.12
N VAL A 98 -4.79 -17.08 -24.53
CA VAL A 98 -5.20 -16.46 -25.80
C VAL A 98 -6.10 -15.30 -25.46
N GLN A 99 -5.82 -14.14 -26.00
CA GLN A 99 -6.67 -12.96 -25.84
C GLN A 99 -7.20 -12.49 -27.19
N LEU A 100 -8.50 -12.29 -27.26
CA LEU A 100 -9.21 -11.85 -28.43
C LEU A 100 -10.18 -10.74 -28.06
N GLU A 101 -10.33 -9.77 -28.94
CA GLU A 101 -11.41 -8.78 -28.88
C GLU A 101 -12.46 -9.16 -29.91
N GLY A 102 -13.72 -9.02 -29.51
CA GLY A 102 -14.84 -9.36 -30.38
C GLY A 102 -16.15 -8.74 -29.92
N LEU A 103 -17.21 -9.18 -30.56
CA LEU A 103 -18.58 -8.80 -30.22
C LEU A 103 -19.37 -10.06 -29.86
N LEU A 104 -20.00 -10.06 -28.69
CA LEU A 104 -20.99 -11.05 -28.31
C LEU A 104 -22.39 -10.55 -28.71
N SER A 105 -23.16 -11.44 -29.30
CA SER A 105 -24.55 -11.14 -29.70
C SER A 105 -25.50 -12.18 -29.12
N HIS A 106 -26.61 -11.70 -28.56
CA HIS A 106 -27.72 -12.52 -28.14
C HIS A 106 -29.02 -11.84 -28.56
N LYS A 107 -29.84 -12.50 -29.42
CA LYS A 107 -31.06 -11.95 -29.98
C LYS A 107 -30.80 -10.60 -30.68
N ARG A 108 -31.16 -9.49 -30.04
CA ARG A 108 -31.02 -8.11 -30.58
C ARG A 108 -29.91 -7.31 -29.86
N GLU A 109 -29.38 -7.85 -28.76
CA GLU A 109 -28.37 -7.18 -27.99
C GLU A 109 -26.98 -7.56 -28.48
N VAL A 110 -26.06 -6.57 -28.48
CA VAL A 110 -24.67 -6.74 -28.88
C VAL A 110 -23.80 -5.99 -27.91
N ALA A 111 -22.74 -6.65 -27.42
CA ALA A 111 -21.79 -6.02 -26.52
C ALA A 111 -20.35 -6.34 -26.93
N PRO A 112 -19.41 -5.40 -26.77
CA PRO A 112 -18.00 -5.67 -26.96
C PRO A 112 -17.51 -6.61 -25.86
N VAL A 113 -16.56 -7.49 -26.19
CA VAL A 113 -16.01 -8.47 -25.26
C VAL A 113 -14.52 -8.66 -25.47
N GLY A 114 -13.78 -8.73 -24.38
CA GLY A 114 -12.45 -9.29 -24.30
C GLY A 114 -12.55 -10.76 -23.91
N LEU A 115 -12.38 -11.66 -24.88
CA LEU A 115 -12.38 -13.10 -24.64
C LEU A 115 -10.99 -13.56 -24.25
N VAL A 116 -10.87 -14.22 -23.11
CA VAL A 116 -9.61 -14.83 -22.65
C VAL A 116 -9.75 -16.34 -22.60
N GLY A 117 -8.95 -17.02 -23.39
CA GLY A 117 -8.81 -18.46 -23.40
C GLY A 117 -7.70 -18.92 -22.47
N VAL A 118 -8.00 -19.84 -21.57
CA VAL A 118 -7.05 -20.38 -20.58
C VAL A 118 -7.13 -21.89 -20.52
N PRO A 119 -6.02 -22.59 -20.21
CA PRO A 119 -6.07 -24.02 -19.96
C PRO A 119 -6.81 -24.29 -18.65
N PRO A 120 -7.83 -25.16 -18.63
CA PRO A 120 -8.59 -25.44 -17.40
C PRO A 120 -7.75 -26.07 -16.28
N GLU A 121 -6.63 -26.74 -16.62
CA GLU A 121 -5.67 -27.30 -15.67
C GLU A 121 -4.87 -26.25 -14.88
N HIS A 122 -4.75 -25.02 -15.39
CA HIS A 122 -4.03 -23.93 -14.76
C HIS A 122 -4.96 -22.98 -13.97
N ARG A 123 -6.00 -23.53 -13.35
CA ARG A 123 -6.97 -22.79 -12.53
C ARG A 123 -6.33 -21.98 -11.38
N ASP A 124 -5.18 -22.41 -10.88
CA ASP A 124 -4.47 -21.74 -9.78
C ASP A 124 -3.98 -20.34 -10.16
N SER A 125 -3.70 -20.10 -11.44
CA SER A 125 -3.37 -18.76 -11.95
C SER A 125 -4.56 -17.78 -12.02
N LEU A 126 -5.77 -18.31 -11.83
CA LEU A 126 -7.04 -17.59 -11.73
C LEU A 126 -7.70 -17.82 -10.36
N ALA A 127 -6.88 -18.13 -9.33
CA ALA A 127 -7.38 -18.48 -8.00
C ALA A 127 -8.38 -17.44 -7.47
N VAL A 128 -8.05 -16.16 -7.59
CA VAL A 128 -8.93 -15.07 -7.14
C VAL A 128 -10.25 -15.07 -7.91
N LEU A 129 -10.23 -15.27 -9.22
CA LEU A 129 -11.46 -15.34 -10.01
C LEU A 129 -12.26 -16.63 -9.71
N SER A 130 -11.57 -17.71 -9.34
CA SER A 130 -12.19 -18.98 -8.97
C SER A 130 -13.05 -18.87 -7.70
N GLU A 131 -12.79 -17.90 -6.82
CA GLU A 131 -13.60 -17.63 -5.63
C GLU A 131 -14.99 -17.08 -5.99
N TYR A 132 -15.12 -16.42 -7.14
CA TYR A 132 -16.38 -15.87 -7.65
C TYR A 132 -17.14 -16.82 -8.56
N LEU A 133 -16.64 -18.03 -8.77
CA LEU A 133 -17.20 -19.03 -9.68
C LEU A 133 -17.77 -20.24 -8.91
N PRO A 134 -18.85 -20.85 -9.42
CA PRO A 134 -19.37 -22.09 -8.84
C PRO A 134 -18.34 -23.20 -8.81
N GLY A 135 -18.33 -23.99 -7.71
CA GLY A 135 -17.44 -25.14 -7.58
C GLY A 135 -17.57 -26.11 -8.75
N GLY A 136 -16.42 -26.60 -9.26
CA GLY A 136 -16.39 -27.54 -10.39
C GLY A 136 -16.60 -26.94 -11.77
N ILE A 137 -16.70 -25.62 -11.90
CA ILE A 137 -16.97 -24.96 -13.20
C ILE A 137 -15.80 -25.18 -14.19
N TRP A 138 -14.58 -25.27 -13.73
CA TRP A 138 -13.43 -25.52 -14.59
C TRP A 138 -13.48 -26.89 -15.26
N ASN A 139 -13.99 -27.91 -14.58
CA ASN A 139 -14.21 -29.23 -15.18
C ASN A 139 -15.33 -29.17 -16.23
N ARG A 140 -16.46 -28.47 -15.91
CA ARG A 140 -17.52 -28.25 -16.88
C ARG A 140 -17.05 -27.49 -18.11
N LEU A 141 -16.14 -26.52 -17.95
CA LEU A 141 -15.53 -25.78 -19.04
C LEU A 141 -14.60 -26.68 -19.87
N ALA A 142 -13.83 -27.55 -19.23
CA ALA A 142 -12.96 -28.52 -19.92
C ALA A 142 -13.78 -29.52 -20.75
N ASP A 143 -14.89 -30.00 -20.20
CA ASP A 143 -15.78 -30.96 -20.86
C ASP A 143 -16.63 -30.32 -21.98
N ASN A 144 -16.72 -28.98 -22.01
CA ASN A 144 -17.54 -28.26 -22.99
C ASN A 144 -16.69 -27.27 -23.82
N PRO A 145 -16.18 -27.69 -24.98
CA PRO A 145 -15.30 -26.87 -25.81
C PRO A 145 -15.96 -25.54 -26.29
N ARG A 146 -17.28 -25.44 -26.28
CA ARG A 146 -18.01 -24.23 -26.64
C ARG A 146 -18.55 -23.48 -25.43
N GLY A 147 -18.04 -23.78 -24.25
CA GLY A 147 -18.41 -23.14 -23.02
C GLY A 147 -17.79 -21.76 -22.87
N VAL A 148 -18.54 -20.85 -22.27
CA VAL A 148 -18.06 -19.50 -21.89
C VAL A 148 -18.54 -19.15 -20.52
N LEU A 149 -17.66 -18.49 -19.73
CA LEU A 149 -17.99 -17.86 -18.45
C LEU A 149 -18.05 -16.35 -18.70
N LEU A 150 -19.09 -15.69 -18.23
CA LEU A 150 -19.34 -14.27 -18.49
C LEU A 150 -19.26 -13.45 -17.19
N GLY A 151 -18.74 -12.23 -17.27
CA GLY A 151 -18.92 -11.24 -16.22
C GLY A 151 -20.39 -10.81 -16.09
N ALA A 152 -20.81 -10.52 -14.84
CA ALA A 152 -22.22 -10.19 -14.53
C ALA A 152 -22.71 -8.93 -15.28
N GLY A 153 -21.85 -7.93 -15.48
CA GLY A 153 -22.18 -6.74 -16.25
C GLY A 153 -22.47 -7.06 -17.72
N LEU A 154 -21.62 -7.91 -18.32
CA LEU A 154 -21.78 -8.38 -19.69
C LEU A 154 -23.04 -9.24 -19.85
N ALA A 155 -23.32 -10.14 -18.90
CA ALA A 155 -24.54 -10.95 -18.91
C ALA A 155 -25.80 -10.09 -18.80
N ARG A 156 -25.79 -9.04 -17.98
CA ARG A 156 -26.91 -8.07 -17.89
C ARG A 156 -27.12 -7.30 -19.20
N SER A 157 -26.02 -6.80 -19.82
CA SER A 157 -26.10 -6.01 -21.06
C SER A 157 -26.64 -6.84 -22.23
N LEU A 158 -26.35 -8.14 -22.27
CA LEU A 158 -26.82 -9.08 -23.29
C LEU A 158 -28.18 -9.74 -22.93
N SER A 159 -28.70 -9.50 -21.74
CA SER A 159 -29.91 -10.15 -21.21
C SER A 159 -29.84 -11.68 -21.30
N VAL A 160 -28.74 -12.28 -20.86
CA VAL A 160 -28.48 -13.71 -20.92
C VAL A 160 -28.40 -14.35 -19.54
N ASN A 161 -28.80 -15.62 -19.48
CA ASN A 161 -28.69 -16.49 -18.30
C ASN A 161 -27.79 -17.67 -18.60
N VAL A 162 -27.49 -18.44 -17.56
CA VAL A 162 -26.78 -19.71 -17.69
C VAL A 162 -27.57 -20.63 -18.63
N ASP A 163 -26.86 -21.39 -19.46
CA ASP A 163 -27.31 -22.30 -20.52
C ASP A 163 -27.86 -21.61 -21.79
N ASP A 164 -27.90 -20.28 -21.84
CA ASP A 164 -28.22 -19.55 -23.08
C ASP A 164 -27.07 -19.67 -24.11
N LYS A 165 -27.43 -19.53 -25.40
CA LYS A 165 -26.44 -19.57 -26.48
C LYS A 165 -26.18 -18.14 -26.99
N LEU A 166 -24.91 -17.85 -27.15
CA LEU A 166 -24.37 -16.59 -27.68
C LEU A 166 -23.67 -16.82 -29.02
N ILE A 167 -23.61 -15.78 -29.81
CA ILE A 167 -22.80 -15.73 -31.03
C ILE A 167 -21.62 -14.78 -30.75
N LEU A 168 -20.40 -15.30 -30.83
CA LEU A 168 -19.17 -14.51 -30.79
C LEU A 168 -18.74 -14.22 -32.23
N VAL A 169 -18.46 -12.96 -32.50
CA VAL A 169 -17.90 -12.47 -33.77
C VAL A 169 -16.54 -11.86 -33.50
N VAL A 170 -15.51 -12.46 -34.02
CA VAL A 170 -14.11 -12.00 -33.91
C VAL A 170 -13.71 -11.37 -35.22
N PRO A 171 -13.30 -10.09 -35.28
CA PRO A 171 -12.77 -9.47 -36.48
C PRO A 171 -11.50 -10.22 -36.96
N ALA A 172 -11.43 -10.53 -38.24
CA ALA A 172 -10.19 -10.96 -38.86
C ALA A 172 -9.50 -9.72 -39.49
N GLY A 173 -8.19 -9.54 -39.29
CA GLY A 173 -7.48 -8.40 -39.86
C GLY A 173 -7.57 -8.33 -41.37
N GLU A 174 -7.36 -9.46 -42.05
CA GLU A 174 -7.61 -9.67 -43.47
C GLU A 174 -8.49 -10.91 -43.63
N GLY A 175 -9.71 -10.75 -44.15
CA GLY A 175 -10.64 -11.87 -44.40
C GLY A 175 -12.00 -11.71 -43.75
N ALA A 176 -12.82 -12.77 -43.84
CA ALA A 176 -14.14 -12.79 -43.22
C ALA A 176 -14.06 -12.92 -41.70
N PRO A 177 -14.93 -12.24 -40.94
CA PRO A 177 -14.96 -12.39 -39.48
C PRO A 177 -15.23 -13.85 -39.09
N ARG A 178 -14.63 -14.29 -38.00
CA ARG A 178 -14.85 -15.64 -37.47
C ARG A 178 -16.03 -15.60 -36.51
N ILE A 179 -16.94 -16.52 -36.72
CA ILE A 179 -18.20 -16.61 -35.98
C ILE A 179 -18.23 -17.93 -35.24
N GLN A 180 -18.45 -17.89 -33.94
CA GLN A 180 -18.54 -19.07 -33.08
C GLN A 180 -19.77 -18.97 -32.18
N ALA A 181 -20.53 -20.06 -32.12
CA ALA A 181 -21.60 -20.20 -31.14
C ALA A 181 -21.01 -20.70 -29.81
N LEU A 182 -21.33 -20.03 -28.73
CA LEU A 182 -20.89 -20.35 -27.37
C LEU A 182 -22.11 -20.57 -26.46
N ALA A 183 -21.94 -21.43 -25.43
CA ALA A 183 -22.95 -21.66 -24.39
C ALA A 183 -22.46 -21.06 -23.06
N VAL A 184 -23.35 -20.30 -22.40
CA VAL A 184 -23.04 -19.70 -21.08
C VAL A 184 -23.06 -20.78 -20.03
N LEU A 185 -21.92 -21.10 -19.41
CA LEU A 185 -21.81 -22.11 -18.35
C LEU A 185 -21.96 -21.52 -16.95
N ALA A 186 -21.51 -20.29 -16.73
CA ALA A 186 -21.65 -19.56 -15.50
C ALA A 186 -21.51 -18.05 -15.72
N VAL A 187 -21.98 -17.29 -14.74
CA VAL A 187 -21.79 -15.87 -14.64
C VAL A 187 -21.03 -15.60 -13.34
N PHE A 188 -19.97 -14.79 -13.41
CA PHE A 188 -19.19 -14.34 -12.26
C PHE A 188 -19.41 -12.86 -11.99
N ASP A 189 -19.35 -12.46 -10.72
CA ASP A 189 -19.49 -11.06 -10.29
C ASP A 189 -18.35 -10.73 -9.34
N THR A 190 -17.34 -10.04 -9.86
CA THR A 190 -16.16 -9.61 -9.09
C THR A 190 -16.35 -8.25 -8.44
N GLY A 191 -17.42 -7.53 -8.78
CA GLY A 191 -17.67 -6.16 -8.37
C GLY A 191 -16.69 -5.15 -9.01
N THR A 192 -16.02 -5.53 -10.10
CA THR A 192 -15.07 -4.66 -10.82
C THR A 192 -15.54 -4.36 -12.24
N GLU A 193 -14.88 -3.40 -12.91
CA GLU A 193 -15.16 -3.08 -14.31
C GLU A 193 -14.95 -4.25 -15.27
N LEU A 194 -14.18 -5.27 -14.87
CA LEU A 194 -13.98 -6.48 -15.66
C LEU A 194 -15.26 -7.21 -15.96
N ASP A 195 -16.25 -7.14 -15.06
CA ASP A 195 -17.54 -7.79 -15.22
C ASP A 195 -18.32 -7.28 -16.45
N ASN A 196 -17.96 -6.09 -16.94
CA ASN A 196 -18.65 -5.46 -18.07
C ASN A 196 -18.12 -5.90 -19.44
N ASN A 197 -16.91 -6.47 -19.52
CA ASN A 197 -16.29 -6.76 -20.81
C ASN A 197 -15.49 -8.07 -20.86
N LEU A 198 -15.34 -8.80 -19.75
CA LEU A 198 -14.56 -10.03 -19.70
C LEU A 198 -15.42 -11.28 -19.91
N ALA A 199 -14.95 -12.15 -20.81
CA ALA A 199 -15.44 -13.51 -20.96
C ALA A 199 -14.27 -14.50 -20.95
N LEU A 200 -14.49 -15.67 -20.36
CA LEU A 200 -13.49 -16.73 -20.28
C LEU A 200 -13.93 -17.98 -21.03
N THR A 201 -13.01 -18.60 -21.73
CA THR A 201 -13.22 -19.89 -22.40
C THR A 201 -11.97 -20.77 -22.32
N THR A 202 -11.97 -21.94 -22.93
CA THR A 202 -10.77 -22.76 -23.01
C THR A 202 -9.75 -22.16 -23.98
N LEU A 203 -8.47 -22.40 -23.71
CA LEU A 203 -7.38 -21.96 -24.59
C LEU A 203 -7.56 -22.52 -26.01
N GLU A 204 -7.99 -23.77 -26.15
CA GLU A 204 -8.23 -24.44 -27.41
C GLU A 204 -9.32 -23.75 -28.23
N THR A 205 -10.46 -23.43 -27.60
CA THR A 205 -11.56 -22.71 -28.25
C THR A 205 -11.12 -21.33 -28.70
N ALA A 206 -10.45 -20.57 -27.86
CA ALA A 206 -9.97 -19.23 -28.19
C ALA A 206 -8.89 -19.28 -29.30
N SER A 207 -7.93 -20.20 -29.23
CA SER A 207 -6.88 -20.33 -30.26
C SER A 207 -7.45 -20.68 -31.65
N GLY A 208 -8.53 -21.48 -31.71
CA GLY A 208 -9.23 -21.76 -32.96
C GLY A 208 -9.82 -20.54 -33.65
N LEU A 209 -10.04 -19.45 -32.89
CA LEU A 209 -10.55 -18.16 -33.37
C LEU A 209 -9.42 -17.17 -33.72
N THR A 210 -8.16 -17.50 -33.45
CA THR A 210 -7.01 -16.67 -33.84
C THR A 210 -6.55 -16.96 -35.28
N GLY A 211 -5.63 -16.15 -35.80
CA GLY A 211 -4.93 -16.41 -37.05
C GLY A 211 -3.99 -17.64 -36.98
N HIS A 212 -3.67 -18.12 -35.77
CA HIS A 212 -2.71 -19.19 -35.51
C HIS A 212 -3.35 -20.25 -34.60
N PRO A 213 -4.18 -21.15 -35.15
CA PRO A 213 -4.84 -22.21 -34.38
C PRO A 213 -3.81 -23.09 -33.67
N GLY A 214 -4.04 -23.36 -32.38
CA GLY A 214 -3.14 -24.19 -31.57
C GLY A 214 -1.99 -23.43 -30.93
N ALA A 215 -1.80 -22.13 -31.24
CA ALA A 215 -0.83 -21.28 -30.56
C ALA A 215 -1.49 -20.42 -29.46
N ALA A 216 -0.74 -20.11 -28.41
CA ALA A 216 -1.14 -19.10 -27.42
C ALA A 216 -0.78 -17.69 -27.91
N SER A 217 -1.52 -16.67 -27.47
CA SER A 217 -1.13 -15.27 -27.69
C SER A 217 0.14 -14.92 -26.92
N GLY A 218 0.34 -15.58 -25.78
CA GLY A 218 1.48 -15.35 -24.91
C GLY A 218 1.41 -16.14 -23.61
N ILE A 219 2.30 -15.79 -22.70
CA ILE A 219 2.33 -16.31 -21.32
C ILE A 219 2.09 -15.16 -20.37
N ARG A 220 1.01 -15.19 -19.62
CA ARG A 220 0.78 -14.29 -18.50
C ARG A 220 1.38 -14.87 -17.23
N PHE A 221 1.85 -14.02 -16.34
CA PHE A 221 2.45 -14.47 -15.09
C PHE A 221 2.19 -13.52 -13.94
N GLN A 222 2.23 -14.08 -12.75
CA GLN A 222 2.19 -13.34 -11.48
C GLN A 222 3.58 -13.37 -10.88
N VAL A 223 3.98 -12.27 -10.24
CA VAL A 223 5.25 -12.13 -9.52
C VAL A 223 4.98 -12.08 -8.02
N HIS A 224 5.98 -12.46 -7.22
CA HIS A 224 5.88 -12.40 -5.75
C HIS A 224 5.74 -10.95 -5.25
N ASP A 225 6.45 -10.01 -5.85
CA ASP A 225 6.29 -8.58 -5.61
C ASP A 225 5.78 -7.87 -6.86
N LEU A 226 4.56 -7.36 -6.78
CA LEU A 226 3.87 -6.67 -7.88
C LEU A 226 4.70 -5.55 -8.51
N PHE A 227 5.45 -4.80 -7.72
CA PHE A 227 6.29 -3.71 -8.23
C PHE A 227 7.55 -4.18 -8.95
N SER A 228 7.95 -5.43 -8.77
CA SER A 228 9.04 -6.06 -9.52
C SER A 228 8.61 -6.54 -10.92
N ALA A 229 7.30 -6.58 -11.22
CA ALA A 229 6.76 -7.07 -12.48
C ALA A 229 7.42 -6.47 -13.73
N PRO A 230 7.64 -5.13 -13.84
CA PRO A 230 8.29 -4.55 -15.00
C PRO A 230 9.74 -4.99 -15.18
N GLN A 231 10.46 -5.26 -14.08
CA GLN A 231 11.84 -5.72 -14.13
C GLN A 231 11.89 -7.19 -14.53
N VAL A 232 11.13 -8.05 -13.87
CA VAL A 232 11.03 -9.48 -14.18
C VAL A 232 10.60 -9.68 -15.63
N ALA A 233 9.64 -8.89 -16.13
CA ALA A 233 9.19 -8.96 -17.51
C ALA A 233 10.29 -8.60 -18.51
N ARG A 234 11.13 -7.60 -18.21
CA ARG A 234 12.29 -7.23 -19.04
C ARG A 234 13.37 -8.32 -19.03
N ASP A 235 13.68 -8.86 -17.85
CA ASP A 235 14.69 -9.90 -17.69
C ASP A 235 14.30 -11.15 -18.50
N LEU A 236 13.03 -11.56 -18.41
CA LEU A 236 12.50 -12.68 -19.19
C LEU A 236 12.57 -12.43 -20.71
N VAL A 237 12.24 -11.22 -21.18
CA VAL A 237 12.34 -10.89 -22.62
C VAL A 237 13.79 -10.91 -23.09
N TYR A 238 14.73 -10.48 -22.26
CA TYR A 238 16.15 -10.47 -22.60
C TYR A 238 16.72 -11.90 -22.81
N ASP A 239 16.22 -12.86 -22.04
CA ASP A 239 16.64 -14.27 -22.10
C ASP A 239 15.95 -15.06 -23.24
N LEU A 240 15.01 -14.44 -23.96
CA LEU A 240 14.26 -15.08 -25.03
C LEU A 240 14.80 -14.69 -26.42
N PRO A 241 14.58 -15.53 -27.45
CA PRO A 241 14.88 -15.18 -28.83
C PRO A 241 14.13 -13.93 -29.28
N GLY A 242 14.58 -13.28 -30.35
CA GLY A 242 13.92 -12.11 -30.89
C GLY A 242 12.46 -12.35 -31.28
N GLY A 243 11.62 -11.30 -31.18
CA GLY A 243 10.19 -11.36 -31.51
C GLY A 243 9.26 -11.34 -30.29
N TYR A 244 9.80 -11.62 -29.10
CA TYR A 244 9.06 -11.49 -27.85
C TYR A 244 9.04 -10.05 -27.36
N TYR A 245 7.92 -9.65 -26.77
CA TYR A 245 7.76 -8.38 -26.06
C TYR A 245 6.91 -8.60 -24.82
N SER A 246 7.04 -7.71 -23.86
CA SER A 246 6.28 -7.78 -22.61
C SER A 246 5.35 -6.59 -22.44
N SER A 247 4.25 -6.83 -21.77
CA SER A 247 3.40 -5.80 -21.19
C SER A 247 3.20 -6.12 -19.71
N ASP A 248 3.20 -5.12 -18.88
CA ASP A 248 3.00 -5.26 -17.43
C ASP A 248 1.87 -4.32 -16.96
N TRP A 249 1.40 -4.54 -15.74
CA TRP A 249 0.29 -3.80 -15.17
C TRP A 249 0.55 -2.28 -15.08
N THR A 250 1.80 -1.85 -15.00
CA THR A 250 2.13 -0.41 -14.93
C THR A 250 1.90 0.28 -16.27
N ARG A 251 1.89 -0.46 -17.36
CA ARG A 251 1.55 0.04 -18.71
C ARG A 251 0.05 -0.04 -18.98
N THR A 252 -0.58 -1.14 -18.60
CA THR A 252 -2.02 -1.33 -18.82
C THR A 252 -2.86 -0.47 -17.88
N HIS A 253 -2.38 -0.24 -16.66
CA HIS A 253 -3.04 0.56 -15.61
C HIS A 253 -2.14 1.70 -15.11
N GLY A 254 -1.49 2.41 -16.03
CA GLY A 254 -0.55 3.49 -15.73
C GLY A 254 -1.12 4.59 -14.84
N ASN A 255 -2.42 4.92 -15.00
CA ASN A 255 -3.10 5.89 -14.15
C ASN A 255 -3.16 5.42 -12.67
N LEU A 256 -3.44 4.13 -12.45
CA LEU A 256 -3.46 3.54 -11.12
C LEU A 256 -2.05 3.53 -10.50
N TYR A 257 -1.05 3.14 -11.28
CA TYR A 257 0.36 3.19 -10.84
C TYR A 257 0.77 4.60 -10.43
N GLN A 258 0.46 5.61 -11.26
CA GLN A 258 0.77 7.00 -10.96
C GLN A 258 0.01 7.50 -9.72
N ALA A 259 -1.26 7.12 -9.55
CA ALA A 259 -2.04 7.48 -8.37
C ALA A 259 -1.44 6.91 -7.09
N ILE A 260 -1.04 5.63 -7.08
CA ILE A 260 -0.37 4.99 -5.94
C ILE A 260 0.95 5.70 -5.63
N HIS A 261 1.76 5.97 -6.66
CA HIS A 261 3.06 6.63 -6.49
C HIS A 261 2.92 8.06 -5.94
N MET A 262 1.99 8.85 -6.50
CA MET A 262 1.67 10.19 -6.03
C MET A 262 1.17 10.18 -4.59
N SER A 263 0.29 9.23 -4.25
CA SER A 263 -0.22 9.07 -2.87
C SER A 263 0.92 8.81 -1.89
N LYS A 264 1.86 7.91 -2.22
CA LYS A 264 3.06 7.65 -1.39
C LYS A 264 3.93 8.89 -1.22
N GLN A 265 4.11 9.70 -2.26
CA GLN A 265 4.86 10.95 -2.18
C GLN A 265 4.15 11.99 -1.29
N LEU A 266 2.83 12.14 -1.43
CA LEU A 266 2.04 13.05 -0.59
C LEU A 266 2.08 12.64 0.87
N VAL A 267 1.91 11.36 1.16
CA VAL A 267 2.04 10.83 2.53
C VAL A 267 3.44 11.11 3.07
N GLY A 268 4.50 10.82 2.30
CA GLY A 268 5.88 11.14 2.68
C GLY A 268 6.07 12.63 3.02
N LEU A 269 5.49 13.53 2.24
CA LEU A 269 5.52 14.97 2.49
C LEU A 269 4.78 15.33 3.79
N LEU A 270 3.58 14.79 3.99
CA LEU A 270 2.79 15.01 5.22
C LEU A 270 3.54 14.50 6.45
N LEU A 271 4.16 13.32 6.35
CA LEU A 271 5.00 12.77 7.41
C LEU A 271 6.16 13.70 7.75
N PHE A 272 6.85 14.21 6.74
CA PHE A 272 7.93 15.18 6.93
C PHE A 272 7.44 16.45 7.65
N LEU A 273 6.28 17.00 7.26
CA LEU A 273 5.69 18.19 7.90
C LEU A 273 5.33 17.94 9.36
N ILE A 274 4.70 16.80 9.67
CA ILE A 274 4.34 16.46 11.06
C ILE A 274 5.60 16.33 11.92
N ILE A 275 6.63 15.69 11.40
CA ILE A 275 7.94 15.55 12.06
C ILE A 275 8.57 16.92 12.30
N ALA A 276 8.57 17.80 11.30
CA ALA A 276 9.12 19.15 11.42
C ALA A 276 8.40 19.98 12.48
N ILE A 277 7.05 19.91 12.54
CA ILE A 277 6.24 20.58 13.56
C ILE A 277 6.55 20.05 14.96
N ALA A 278 6.67 18.71 15.12
CA ALA A 278 7.01 18.10 16.39
C ALA A 278 8.40 18.52 16.88
N ALA A 279 9.40 18.56 15.97
CA ALA A 279 10.75 19.03 16.28
C ALA A 279 10.76 20.51 16.71
N PHE A 280 10.06 21.36 15.95
CA PHE A 280 9.97 22.79 16.27
C PHE A 280 9.33 23.02 17.64
N ASN A 281 8.24 22.31 17.94
CA ASN A 281 7.57 22.37 19.24
C ASN A 281 8.51 21.95 20.38
N LEU A 282 9.25 20.85 20.21
CA LEU A 282 10.22 20.36 21.20
C LEU A 282 11.34 21.38 21.44
N VAL A 283 11.93 21.95 20.36
CA VAL A 283 12.97 22.99 20.48
C VAL A 283 12.45 24.19 21.24
N SER A 284 11.28 24.71 20.89
CA SER A 284 10.67 25.87 21.50
C SER A 284 10.41 25.67 23.00
N THR A 285 9.92 24.49 23.36
CA THR A 285 9.69 24.13 24.77
C THR A 285 10.99 24.03 25.56
N LEU A 286 11.98 23.36 25.03
CA LEU A 286 13.26 23.22 25.73
C LEU A 286 13.99 24.56 25.87
N ILE A 287 13.87 25.47 24.89
CA ILE A 287 14.40 26.85 25.03
C ILE A 287 13.73 27.55 26.21
N MET A 288 12.40 27.46 26.33
CA MET A 288 11.66 28.09 27.41
C MET A 288 12.00 27.48 28.76
N VAL A 289 12.18 26.15 28.84
CA VAL A 289 12.66 25.49 30.06
C VAL A 289 14.07 25.98 30.44
N VAL A 290 14.96 26.16 29.47
CA VAL A 290 16.30 26.69 29.71
C VAL A 290 16.24 28.11 30.27
N VAL A 291 15.35 28.97 29.76
CA VAL A 291 15.17 30.34 30.24
C VAL A 291 14.63 30.33 31.68
N ASP A 292 13.63 29.51 31.99
CA ASP A 292 13.05 29.41 33.34
C ASP A 292 14.06 28.87 34.36
N LYS A 293 15.02 28.05 33.90
CA LYS A 293 16.04 27.42 34.76
C LYS A 293 17.39 28.14 34.77
N GLN A 294 17.45 29.39 34.31
CA GLN A 294 18.70 30.15 34.26
C GLN A 294 19.33 30.33 35.64
N GLY A 295 18.53 30.59 36.69
CA GLY A 295 19.03 30.66 38.07
C GLY A 295 19.65 29.35 38.56
N ASP A 296 18.93 28.23 38.37
CA ASP A 296 19.44 26.90 38.73
C ASP A 296 20.72 26.57 37.95
N ILE A 297 20.83 26.92 36.68
CA ILE A 297 22.04 26.75 35.84
C ILE A 297 23.18 27.60 36.40
N ALA A 298 22.91 28.85 36.76
CA ALA A 298 23.90 29.76 37.34
C ALA A 298 24.48 29.18 38.64
N ILE A 299 23.62 28.70 39.55
CA ILE A 299 24.04 28.03 40.80
C ILE A 299 24.92 26.82 40.53
N LEU A 300 24.52 25.93 39.58
CA LEU A 300 25.30 24.78 39.23
C LEU A 300 26.70 25.18 38.69
N ARG A 301 26.80 26.23 37.91
CA ARG A 301 28.07 26.73 37.37
C ARG A 301 28.96 27.34 38.43
N THR A 302 28.38 28.05 39.40
CA THR A 302 29.17 28.57 40.54
C THR A 302 29.69 27.47 41.44
N LEU A 303 28.98 26.34 41.53
CA LEU A 303 29.41 25.12 42.21
C LEU A 303 30.44 24.29 41.39
N GLY A 304 30.81 24.74 40.19
CA GLY A 304 31.88 24.14 39.39
C GLY A 304 31.41 23.20 38.30
N ALA A 305 30.11 23.18 37.98
CA ALA A 305 29.62 22.37 36.86
C ALA A 305 30.17 22.85 35.52
N SER A 306 30.73 21.92 34.74
CA SER A 306 31.25 22.16 33.40
C SER A 306 30.12 22.36 32.36
N SER A 307 30.47 23.00 31.25
CA SER A 307 29.51 23.16 30.13
C SER A 307 29.00 21.82 29.59
N ALA A 308 29.83 20.79 29.58
CA ALA A 308 29.46 19.44 29.13
C ALA A 308 28.44 18.77 30.08
N GLU A 309 28.55 19.03 31.39
CA GLU A 309 27.61 18.50 32.39
C GLU A 309 26.24 19.17 32.29
N ILE A 310 26.21 20.50 32.07
CA ILE A 310 24.93 21.23 31.80
C ILE A 310 24.30 20.74 30.52
N LEU A 311 25.07 20.60 29.43
CA LEU A 311 24.59 20.04 28.18
C LEU A 311 23.99 18.66 28.39
N GLY A 312 24.68 17.78 29.17
CA GLY A 312 24.20 16.43 29.49
C GLY A 312 22.87 16.43 30.24
N ILE A 313 22.67 17.35 31.21
CA ILE A 313 21.43 17.46 31.98
C ILE A 313 20.23 17.73 31.03
N PHE A 314 20.34 18.73 30.13
CA PHE A 314 19.29 19.09 29.21
C PHE A 314 19.08 18.08 28.08
N MET A 315 20.14 17.39 27.65
CA MET A 315 20.04 16.26 26.73
C MET A 315 19.25 15.08 27.33
N ILE A 316 19.51 14.77 28.61
CA ILE A 316 18.74 13.74 29.33
C ILE A 316 17.28 14.16 29.47
N GLN A 317 17.00 15.42 29.78
CA GLN A 317 15.64 15.94 29.89
C GLN A 317 14.89 15.82 28.56
N GLY A 318 15.48 16.29 27.44
CA GLY A 318 14.89 16.19 26.11
C GLY A 318 14.72 14.73 25.66
N GLY A 319 15.71 13.88 25.95
CA GLY A 319 15.64 12.44 25.70
C GLY A 319 14.49 11.75 26.46
N MET A 320 14.26 12.12 27.73
CA MET A 320 13.11 11.59 28.49
C MET A 320 11.77 12.03 27.93
N ILE A 321 11.62 13.28 27.50
CA ILE A 321 10.42 13.77 26.82
C ILE A 321 10.22 12.96 25.53
N GLY A 322 11.29 12.75 24.77
CA GLY A 322 11.28 11.94 23.55
C GLY A 322 10.85 10.49 23.82
N VAL A 323 11.43 9.82 24.81
CA VAL A 323 11.09 8.42 25.16
C VAL A 323 9.63 8.29 25.62
N VAL A 324 9.20 9.16 26.52
CA VAL A 324 7.83 9.12 27.05
C VAL A 324 6.82 9.48 25.95
N GLY A 325 7.06 10.54 25.20
CA GLY A 325 6.16 10.97 24.12
C GLY A 325 6.07 9.95 23.00
N THR A 326 7.23 9.41 22.56
CA THR A 326 7.25 8.36 21.52
C THR A 326 6.62 7.07 22.03
N GLY A 327 6.90 6.64 23.25
CA GLY A 327 6.32 5.41 23.82
C GLY A 327 4.79 5.47 23.93
N ILE A 328 4.26 6.56 24.49
CA ILE A 328 2.80 6.76 24.57
C ILE A 328 2.20 6.93 23.17
N GLY A 329 2.85 7.71 22.30
CA GLY A 329 2.41 7.95 20.93
C GLY A 329 2.35 6.67 20.11
N THR A 330 3.37 5.80 20.25
CA THR A 330 3.40 4.48 19.61
C THR A 330 2.27 3.59 20.11
N ALA A 331 2.07 3.52 21.42
CA ALA A 331 0.98 2.72 21.99
C ALA A 331 -0.39 3.19 21.51
N LEU A 332 -0.62 4.51 21.50
CA LEU A 332 -1.87 5.10 20.98
C LEU A 332 -2.02 4.88 19.47
N GLY A 333 -0.96 5.07 18.67
CA GLY A 333 -1.00 4.88 17.22
C GLY A 333 -1.30 3.45 16.84
N VAL A 334 -0.67 2.48 17.50
CA VAL A 334 -0.96 1.05 17.32
C VAL A 334 -2.42 0.74 17.68
N THR A 335 -2.90 1.23 18.81
CA THR A 335 -4.29 1.03 19.24
C THR A 335 -5.27 1.65 18.25
N LEU A 336 -5.03 2.89 17.82
CA LEU A 336 -5.87 3.57 16.83
C LEU A 336 -5.87 2.82 15.48
N SER A 337 -4.72 2.31 15.04
CA SER A 337 -4.62 1.56 13.78
C SER A 337 -5.47 0.29 13.77
N TYR A 338 -5.60 -0.40 14.91
CA TYR A 338 -6.47 -1.56 15.01
C TYR A 338 -7.97 -1.21 15.02
N TRP A 339 -8.32 -0.04 15.54
CA TRP A 339 -9.72 0.31 15.77
C TRP A 339 -10.25 1.37 14.81
N VAL A 340 -9.41 1.96 13.96
CA VAL A 340 -9.80 3.05 13.06
C VAL A 340 -10.91 2.63 12.09
N THR A 341 -10.88 1.40 11.59
CA THR A 341 -11.92 0.86 10.70
C THR A 341 -13.28 0.84 11.40
N ASP A 342 -13.35 0.29 12.61
CA ASP A 342 -14.58 0.20 13.39
C ASP A 342 -15.10 1.59 13.80
N TRP A 343 -14.18 2.49 14.16
CA TRP A 343 -14.54 3.85 14.55
C TRP A 343 -15.10 4.65 13.39
N VAL A 344 -14.52 4.51 12.21
CA VAL A 344 -15.03 5.18 11.00
C VAL A 344 -16.40 4.63 10.63
N GLN A 345 -16.61 3.32 10.64
CA GLN A 345 -17.91 2.70 10.37
C GLN A 345 -18.97 3.14 11.40
N TRP A 346 -18.59 3.23 12.69
CA TRP A 346 -19.48 3.74 13.72
C TRP A 346 -19.88 5.19 13.48
N LEU A 347 -18.89 6.03 13.06
CA LEU A 347 -19.12 7.45 12.76
C LEU A 347 -20.00 7.61 11.52
N GLU A 348 -19.79 6.81 10.47
CA GLU A 348 -20.63 6.76 9.27
C GLU A 348 -22.08 6.40 9.64
N GLY A 349 -22.24 5.40 10.50
CA GLY A 349 -23.57 5.01 11.02
C GLY A 349 -24.25 6.13 11.82
N LEU A 350 -23.49 6.91 12.60
CA LEU A 350 -24.01 8.02 13.40
C LEU A 350 -24.41 9.22 12.53
N LEU A 351 -23.60 9.54 11.51
CA LEU A 351 -23.79 10.70 10.62
C LEU A 351 -24.73 10.39 9.45
N GLY A 352 -25.03 9.13 9.18
CA GLY A 352 -25.84 8.69 8.03
C GLY A 352 -25.19 8.99 6.68
N VAL A 353 -23.85 9.14 6.66
CA VAL A 353 -23.06 9.48 5.46
C VAL A 353 -21.99 8.41 5.28
N GLN A 354 -21.88 7.86 4.09
CA GLN A 354 -20.75 7.01 3.72
C GLN A 354 -19.61 7.87 3.20
N PHE A 355 -18.45 7.82 3.85
CA PHE A 355 -17.25 8.56 3.42
C PHE A 355 -16.62 7.96 2.17
N LEU A 356 -16.71 6.63 2.02
CA LEU A 356 -16.24 5.89 0.85
C LEU A 356 -17.45 5.35 0.10
N GLN A 357 -17.80 5.99 -1.03
CA GLN A 357 -18.89 5.51 -1.88
C GLN A 357 -18.33 4.43 -2.81
N SER A 358 -18.96 3.26 -2.82
CA SER A 358 -18.60 2.12 -3.67
C SER A 358 -18.68 2.41 -5.18
N ASP A 359 -19.39 3.46 -5.59
CA ASP A 359 -19.49 3.88 -7.00
C ASP A 359 -18.21 4.55 -7.55
N VAL A 360 -17.33 5.05 -6.64
CA VAL A 360 -16.10 5.75 -7.01
C VAL A 360 -14.86 4.96 -6.61
N TYR A 361 -14.95 4.22 -5.50
CA TYR A 361 -13.86 3.40 -4.98
C TYR A 361 -14.31 1.94 -4.84
N PRO A 362 -13.49 0.97 -5.24
CA PRO A 362 -13.81 -0.46 -5.10
C PRO A 362 -13.82 -0.95 -3.65
N ILE A 363 -13.71 -0.04 -2.68
CA ILE A 363 -13.59 -0.33 -1.25
C ILE A 363 -14.65 0.48 -0.51
N SER A 364 -15.53 -0.19 0.22
CA SER A 364 -16.63 0.42 1.00
C SER A 364 -16.30 0.66 2.48
N TYR A 365 -15.06 0.43 2.90
CA TYR A 365 -14.59 0.63 4.28
C TYR A 365 -13.17 1.16 4.27
N LEU A 366 -12.74 1.78 5.38
CA LEU A 366 -11.37 2.26 5.55
C LEU A 366 -10.46 1.09 5.95
N PRO A 367 -9.59 0.58 5.06
CA PRO A 367 -8.69 -0.50 5.41
C PRO A 367 -7.54 0.00 6.28
N SER A 368 -7.09 -0.83 7.20
CA SER A 368 -5.90 -0.55 8.02
C SER A 368 -5.06 -1.82 8.13
N ASP A 369 -3.75 -1.69 7.87
CA ASP A 369 -2.79 -2.77 7.95
C ASP A 369 -1.51 -2.30 8.65
N LEU A 370 -1.30 -2.78 9.88
CA LEU A 370 -0.19 -2.36 10.71
C LEU A 370 1.06 -3.18 10.42
N HIS A 371 2.09 -2.52 9.90
CA HIS A 371 3.40 -3.14 9.71
C HIS A 371 4.35 -2.75 10.85
N TRP A 372 4.87 -3.74 11.57
CA TRP A 372 5.81 -3.52 12.67
C TRP A 372 7.12 -2.80 12.27
N PRO A 373 7.70 -3.03 11.07
CA PRO A 373 8.83 -2.25 10.60
C PRO A 373 8.55 -0.75 10.53
N ASP A 374 7.35 -0.35 10.07
CA ASP A 374 6.95 1.06 9.99
C ASP A 374 6.83 1.67 11.39
N VAL A 375 6.24 0.94 12.33
CA VAL A 375 6.17 1.36 13.74
C VAL A 375 7.57 1.58 14.31
N ALA A 376 8.50 0.65 14.08
CA ALA A 376 9.88 0.77 14.55
C ALA A 376 10.60 1.95 13.88
N GLN A 377 10.39 2.18 12.60
CA GLN A 377 10.96 3.30 11.86
C GLN A 377 10.45 4.65 12.39
N VAL A 378 9.13 4.79 12.58
CA VAL A 378 8.53 6.01 13.13
C VAL A 378 9.02 6.28 14.55
N ALA A 379 8.99 5.26 15.43
CA ALA A 379 9.46 5.40 16.80
C ALA A 379 10.96 5.74 16.86
N GLY A 380 11.78 5.07 16.08
CA GLY A 380 13.22 5.34 15.97
C GLY A 380 13.50 6.76 15.47
N THR A 381 12.81 7.19 14.42
CA THR A 381 12.95 8.54 13.86
C THR A 381 12.52 9.61 14.86
N ALA A 382 11.41 9.42 15.57
CA ALA A 382 10.93 10.32 16.60
C ALA A 382 11.93 10.46 17.77
N LEU A 383 12.53 9.35 18.22
CA LEU A 383 13.57 9.35 19.26
C LEU A 383 14.84 10.08 18.80
N VAL A 384 15.34 9.77 17.61
CA VAL A 384 16.52 10.44 17.06
C VAL A 384 16.26 11.94 16.91
N LEU A 385 15.10 12.31 16.39
CA LEU A 385 14.73 13.68 16.20
C LEU A 385 14.61 14.45 17.54
N SER A 386 14.05 13.82 18.57
CA SER A 386 13.94 14.44 19.90
C SER A 386 15.32 14.71 20.50
N LEU A 387 16.28 13.82 20.31
CA LEU A 387 17.66 14.03 20.74
C LEU A 387 18.34 15.13 19.95
N VAL A 388 18.22 15.17 18.64
CA VAL A 388 18.78 16.22 17.77
C VAL A 388 18.16 17.57 18.08
N ALA A 389 16.85 17.63 18.25
CA ALA A 389 16.12 18.85 18.61
C ALA A 389 16.54 19.39 19.98
N SER A 390 16.89 18.52 20.92
CA SER A 390 17.36 18.89 22.26
C SER A 390 18.78 19.51 22.26
N LEU A 391 19.57 19.27 21.22
CA LEU A 391 20.97 19.70 21.17
C LEU A 391 21.12 21.24 21.18
N TYR A 392 20.31 21.94 20.40
CA TYR A 392 20.36 23.40 20.31
C TYR A 392 19.98 24.10 21.65
N PRO A 393 18.86 23.76 22.30
CA PRO A 393 18.54 24.32 23.62
C PRO A 393 19.57 23.96 24.70
N ALA A 394 20.05 22.72 24.69
CA ALA A 394 21.09 22.27 25.64
C ALA A 394 22.41 23.04 25.45
N TRP A 395 22.81 23.29 24.20
CA TRP A 395 23.97 24.14 23.91
C TRP A 395 23.74 25.59 24.34
N ARG A 396 22.55 26.15 24.15
CA ARG A 396 22.20 27.50 24.61
C ARG A 396 22.29 27.60 26.15
N ALA A 397 21.86 26.57 26.87
CA ALA A 397 21.99 26.50 28.34
C ALA A 397 23.45 26.63 28.82
N THR A 398 24.43 26.14 28.07
CA THR A 398 25.85 26.25 28.41
C THR A 398 26.41 27.67 28.30
N ARG A 399 25.69 28.60 27.65
CA ARG A 399 26.10 29.99 27.47
C ARG A 399 25.53 30.97 28.50
N VAL A 400 24.75 30.48 29.45
CA VAL A 400 24.21 31.31 30.55
C VAL A 400 25.36 31.82 31.40
N GLN A 401 25.41 33.16 31.57
CA GLN A 401 26.40 33.80 32.39
C GLN A 401 25.91 33.89 33.84
N PRO A 402 26.63 33.27 34.84
CA PRO A 402 26.18 33.25 36.25
C PRO A 402 25.96 34.64 36.85
N ALA A 403 26.82 35.59 36.48
CA ALA A 403 26.77 36.97 37.06
C ALA A 403 25.51 37.73 36.61
N GLU A 404 25.04 37.53 35.39
CA GLU A 404 23.83 38.15 34.88
C GLU A 404 22.54 37.49 35.42
N ALA A 405 22.54 36.17 35.48
CA ALA A 405 21.38 35.37 35.91
C ALA A 405 21.04 35.64 37.40
N LEU A 406 22.06 35.75 38.27
CA LEU A 406 21.88 35.98 39.70
C LEU A 406 21.66 37.46 40.09
N ARG A 407 21.82 38.40 39.15
CA ARG A 407 21.53 39.81 39.36
C ARG A 407 20.07 40.18 39.26
N PHE A 408 19.29 39.38 38.57
CA PHE A 408 17.86 39.63 38.26
C PHE A 408 16.90 38.71 39.05
N GLU A 409 17.39 37.88 39.97
CA GLU A 409 16.63 37.26 41.04
C GLU A 409 16.63 38.18 42.29
#